data_cd44fa08c4ad027fa58cb8c4776176d0
#
_entry.id   cd44fa08c4ad027fa58cb8c4776176d0
#
_cell.length_a   1.000
_cell.length_b   1.000
_cell.length_c   1.000
_cell.angle_alpha   90.00
_cell.angle_beta   90.00
_cell.angle_gamma   90.00
#
_symmetry.space_group_name_H-M   'P 1'
#
loop_
_entity.id
_entity.type
_entity.pdbx_description
1 polymer ?
#
loop_
_entity_poly.entity_id
_entity_poly.type
_entity_poly.pdbx_seq_one_letter_code
_entity_poly.pdbx_strand_id
1 'polypeptide(L)'
;ELAKTIIVEEELGTDEHPDFLGLAFSAVDSVGHDFGPHSREVLDTILRLDQTLADLLKFVDQLIGLDNVVISLSSDHGVVPIPAYRESVGNWGEQADMDDIACFQTAGRVLNERYGDTDWLKVGRYLNDEMIEAAGIGRSKIEGEIAALLTTCDSVEHVWTRGELLATEPTSAAEQPAEGEAYFRQLFFNSYHSERSPDFSLQYAPYYLDSMGRGSSHGTPYKYDTWVPFIVIAPGFGSQQISDRVHTADMAATLASIMGIETPTNLDGVDLSASPGTMRS
;
A
#
# COMPACT_ATOMS: atom_id res chain seq x y z
N GLU A 1 13.48 -12.74 19.55
CA GLU A 1 14.48 -12.49 20.60
C GLU A 1 14.76 -11.00 20.76
N LEU A 2 15.09 -10.23 19.69
CA LEU A 2 15.39 -8.79 19.81
C LEU A 2 14.27 -8.02 20.52
N ALA A 3 13.00 -8.24 20.16
CA ALA A 3 11.86 -7.60 20.80
C ALA A 3 11.80 -7.89 22.31
N LYS A 4 12.05 -9.12 22.73
CA LYS A 4 12.09 -9.49 24.17
C LYS A 4 13.22 -8.78 24.91
N THR A 5 14.39 -8.66 24.27
CA THR A 5 15.52 -7.90 24.83
C THR A 5 15.16 -6.42 24.99
N ILE A 6 14.57 -5.80 23.98
CA ILE A 6 14.15 -4.39 24.04
C ILE A 6 13.15 -4.16 25.17
N ILE A 7 12.13 -5.02 25.30
CA ILE A 7 11.12 -4.91 26.37
C ILE A 7 11.79 -4.91 27.75
N VAL A 8 12.80 -5.74 27.96
CA VAL A 8 13.47 -5.86 29.26
C VAL A 8 14.45 -4.71 29.50
N GLU A 9 15.33 -4.41 28.53
CA GLU A 9 16.40 -3.43 28.68
C GLU A 9 15.88 -1.98 28.71
N GLU A 10 14.78 -1.70 28.03
CA GLU A 10 14.12 -0.39 28.05
C GLU A 10 13.00 -0.32 29.10
N GLU A 11 12.85 -1.36 29.92
CA GLU A 11 11.87 -1.44 31.02
C GLU A 11 10.43 -1.14 30.59
N LEU A 12 10.02 -1.54 29.34
CA LEU A 12 8.70 -1.22 28.79
C LEU A 12 7.57 -1.83 29.64
N GLY A 13 6.55 -1.00 29.93
CA GLY A 13 5.39 -1.38 30.72
C GLY A 13 5.66 -1.48 32.23
N THR A 14 6.72 -0.88 32.74
CA THR A 14 7.09 -0.92 34.16
C THR A 14 6.65 0.30 34.96
N ASP A 15 6.22 1.36 34.31
CA ASP A 15 5.73 2.59 34.97
C ASP A 15 4.28 2.94 34.58
N GLU A 16 3.81 4.16 34.90
CA GLU A 16 2.45 4.62 34.65
C GLU A 16 2.25 5.26 33.26
N HIS A 17 3.32 5.39 32.48
CA HIS A 17 3.27 5.97 31.15
C HIS A 17 3.14 4.87 30.09
N PRO A 18 2.31 5.08 29.05
CA PRO A 18 2.20 4.09 27.99
C PRO A 18 3.44 4.10 27.10
N ASP A 19 4.00 2.91 26.90
CA ASP A 19 5.08 2.67 25.95
C ASP A 19 4.52 2.20 24.60
N PHE A 20 5.30 2.39 23.53
CA PHE A 20 4.96 1.91 22.20
C PHE A 20 6.12 1.11 21.60
N LEU A 21 5.85 -0.13 21.20
CA LEU A 21 6.81 -0.98 20.50
C LEU A 21 6.26 -1.41 19.13
N GLY A 22 6.86 -0.88 18.06
CA GLY A 22 6.56 -1.29 16.69
C GLY A 22 7.46 -2.42 16.23
N LEU A 23 6.88 -3.51 15.73
CA LEU A 23 7.61 -4.68 15.22
C LEU A 23 7.22 -4.95 13.76
N ALA A 24 8.22 -5.06 12.88
CA ALA A 24 8.02 -5.45 11.49
C ALA A 24 8.60 -6.85 11.22
N PHE A 25 7.84 -7.69 10.51
CA PHE A 25 8.22 -9.06 10.15
C PHE A 25 8.33 -9.20 8.63
N SER A 26 9.41 -8.69 8.05
CA SER A 26 9.62 -8.59 6.60
C SER A 26 9.85 -9.93 5.89
N ALA A 27 10.04 -11.03 6.62
CA ALA A 27 10.32 -12.33 6.00
C ALA A 27 9.15 -12.86 5.15
N VAL A 28 7.90 -12.56 5.54
CA VAL A 28 6.70 -13.00 4.80
C VAL A 28 6.67 -12.36 3.42
N ASP A 29 6.96 -11.05 3.34
CA ASP A 29 7.03 -10.30 2.11
C ASP A 29 8.15 -10.81 1.20
N SER A 30 9.37 -10.98 1.73
CA SER A 30 10.51 -11.48 0.97
C SER A 30 10.25 -12.86 0.35
N VAL A 31 9.63 -13.77 1.11
CA VAL A 31 9.24 -15.09 0.61
C VAL A 31 8.08 -14.99 -0.38
N GLY A 32 7.15 -14.05 -0.17
CA GLY A 32 6.06 -13.73 -1.09
C GLY A 32 6.58 -13.28 -2.45
N HIS A 33 7.60 -12.42 -2.47
CA HIS A 33 8.25 -11.98 -3.70
C HIS A 33 8.89 -13.13 -4.47
N ASP A 34 9.58 -14.04 -3.79
CA ASP A 34 10.30 -15.13 -4.45
C ASP A 34 9.38 -16.25 -4.94
N PHE A 35 8.35 -16.61 -4.17
CA PHE A 35 7.55 -17.81 -4.39
C PHE A 35 6.06 -17.54 -4.67
N GLY A 36 5.60 -16.34 -4.46
CA GLY A 36 4.18 -15.95 -4.58
C GLY A 36 3.33 -16.28 -3.34
N PRO A 37 2.20 -15.56 -3.15
CA PRO A 37 1.41 -15.61 -1.92
C PRO A 37 0.74 -16.96 -1.64
N HIS A 38 0.56 -17.80 -2.66
CA HIS A 38 -0.09 -19.10 -2.53
C HIS A 38 0.90 -20.28 -2.47
N SER A 39 2.19 -20.01 -2.25
CA SER A 39 3.23 -21.00 -2.16
C SER A 39 3.24 -21.73 -0.81
N ARG A 40 3.88 -22.90 -0.79
CA ARG A 40 4.12 -23.63 0.46
C ARG A 40 5.13 -22.94 1.35
N GLU A 41 6.05 -22.22 0.75
CA GLU A 41 7.09 -21.42 1.39
C GLU A 41 6.46 -20.27 2.19
N VAL A 42 5.50 -19.53 1.63
CA VAL A 42 4.75 -18.50 2.34
C VAL A 42 3.92 -19.11 3.46
N LEU A 43 3.24 -20.23 3.21
CA LEU A 43 2.46 -20.93 4.26
C LEU A 43 3.36 -21.35 5.44
N ASP A 44 4.52 -21.97 5.19
CA ASP A 44 5.47 -22.35 6.24
C ASP A 44 5.99 -21.11 7.00
N THR A 45 6.27 -20.01 6.28
CA THR A 45 6.73 -18.75 6.89
C THR A 45 5.66 -18.17 7.81
N ILE A 46 4.39 -18.16 7.40
CA ILE A 46 3.27 -17.68 8.23
C ILE A 46 3.09 -18.56 9.47
N LEU A 47 3.17 -19.89 9.33
CA LEU A 47 3.06 -20.80 10.48
C LEU A 47 4.21 -20.60 11.49
N ARG A 48 5.41 -20.29 11.03
CA ARG A 48 6.54 -19.95 11.91
C ARG A 48 6.38 -18.58 12.55
N LEU A 49 5.81 -17.62 11.82
CA LEU A 49 5.48 -16.31 12.39
C LEU A 49 4.44 -16.45 13.49
N ASP A 50 3.38 -17.23 13.29
CA ASP A 50 2.36 -17.54 14.30
C ASP A 50 2.99 -18.08 15.59
N GLN A 51 3.89 -19.07 15.49
CA GLN A 51 4.62 -19.59 16.65
C GLN A 51 5.49 -18.52 17.32
N THR A 52 6.16 -17.66 16.53
CA THR A 52 6.99 -16.59 17.05
C THR A 52 6.17 -15.54 17.79
N LEU A 53 4.99 -15.20 17.28
CA LEU A 53 4.04 -14.30 17.94
C LEU A 53 3.50 -14.91 19.23
N ALA A 54 3.13 -16.20 19.20
CA ALA A 54 2.66 -16.91 20.40
C ALA A 54 3.72 -16.90 21.52
N ASP A 55 4.99 -17.14 21.18
CA ASP A 55 6.10 -17.08 22.13
C ASP A 55 6.36 -15.67 22.67
N LEU A 56 6.22 -14.65 21.83
CA LEU A 56 6.34 -13.25 22.25
C LEU A 56 5.20 -12.85 23.19
N LEU A 57 3.96 -13.16 22.81
CA LEU A 57 2.78 -12.84 23.63
C LEU A 57 2.81 -13.53 24.99
N LYS A 58 3.25 -14.80 25.03
CA LYS A 58 3.45 -15.51 26.30
C LYS A 58 4.52 -14.85 27.17
N PHE A 59 5.60 -14.37 26.58
CA PHE A 59 6.64 -13.63 27.31
C PHE A 59 6.08 -12.32 27.87
N VAL A 60 5.35 -11.53 27.07
CA VAL A 60 4.71 -10.29 27.49
C VAL A 60 3.70 -10.52 28.61
N ASP A 61 2.88 -11.59 28.49
CA ASP A 61 1.92 -11.96 29.53
C ASP A 61 2.59 -12.27 30.88
N GLN A 62 3.71 -12.98 30.84
CA GLN A 62 4.46 -13.34 32.06
C GLN A 62 5.16 -12.12 32.71
N LEU A 63 5.55 -11.15 31.94
CA LEU A 63 6.31 -9.99 32.41
C LEU A 63 5.41 -8.83 32.82
N ILE A 64 4.43 -8.49 32.00
CA ILE A 64 3.58 -7.29 32.11
C ILE A 64 2.13 -7.67 32.40
N GLY A 65 1.66 -8.81 31.88
CA GLY A 65 0.27 -9.22 31.86
C GLY A 65 -0.48 -8.64 30.64
N LEU A 66 -1.16 -9.48 29.87
CA LEU A 66 -1.91 -9.03 28.66
C LEU A 66 -3.06 -8.07 28.97
N ASP A 67 -3.57 -8.06 30.19
CA ASP A 67 -4.57 -7.10 30.65
C ASP A 67 -4.05 -5.65 30.71
N ASN A 68 -2.75 -5.46 30.59
CA ASN A 68 -2.08 -4.15 30.57
C ASN A 68 -1.54 -3.79 29.19
N VAL A 69 -1.85 -4.57 28.14
CA VAL A 69 -1.25 -4.42 26.81
C VAL A 69 -2.32 -4.24 25.75
N VAL A 70 -2.12 -3.26 24.89
CA VAL A 70 -2.88 -3.12 23.63
C VAL A 70 -2.04 -3.71 22.51
N ILE A 71 -2.61 -4.62 21.74
CA ILE A 71 -1.95 -5.26 20.61
C ILE A 71 -2.67 -4.87 19.33
N SER A 72 -1.95 -4.39 18.34
CA SER A 72 -2.47 -4.21 17.00
C SER A 72 -1.65 -4.98 15.98
N LEU A 73 -2.32 -5.54 14.97
CA LEU A 73 -1.69 -6.24 13.86
C LEU A 73 -2.30 -5.80 12.56
N SER A 74 -1.44 -5.45 11.61
CA SER A 74 -1.79 -5.13 10.24
C SER A 74 -0.70 -5.61 9.29
N SER A 75 -0.90 -5.38 8.01
CA SER A 75 0.12 -5.46 6.96
C SER A 75 0.14 -4.13 6.22
N ASP A 76 1.27 -3.78 5.64
CA ASP A 76 1.45 -2.61 4.78
C ASP A 76 0.79 -2.80 3.40
N HIS A 77 0.76 -4.04 2.89
CA HIS A 77 0.10 -4.41 1.63
C HIS A 77 -0.23 -5.90 1.58
N GLY A 78 -1.03 -6.27 0.58
CA GLY A 78 -1.19 -7.65 0.13
C GLY A 78 -0.22 -7.96 -1.01
N VAL A 79 -0.49 -9.01 -1.81
CA VAL A 79 0.41 -9.47 -2.88
C VAL A 79 -0.38 -10.02 -4.05
N VAL A 80 0.05 -9.71 -5.27
CA VAL A 80 -0.58 -10.22 -6.49
C VAL A 80 -0.38 -11.74 -6.62
N PRO A 81 -1.43 -12.55 -6.86
CA PRO A 81 -1.27 -13.96 -7.16
C PRO A 81 -0.43 -14.19 -8.41
N ILE A 82 0.55 -15.11 -8.32
CA ILE A 82 1.38 -15.44 -9.49
C ILE A 82 0.53 -16.09 -10.60
N PRO A 83 0.95 -15.92 -11.85
CA PRO A 83 0.27 -16.39 -13.03
C PRO A 83 -0.02 -17.88 -13.04
N ALA A 84 1.01 -18.67 -12.81
CA ALA A 84 0.91 -20.12 -12.79
C ALA A 84 -0.11 -20.63 -11.75
N TYR A 85 -0.24 -19.95 -10.60
CA TYR A 85 -1.29 -20.28 -9.63
C TYR A 85 -2.68 -19.96 -10.18
N ARG A 86 -2.88 -18.79 -10.76
CA ARG A 86 -4.16 -18.39 -11.34
C ARG A 86 -4.60 -19.35 -12.45
N GLU A 87 -3.67 -19.73 -13.32
CA GLU A 87 -3.90 -20.74 -14.33
C GLU A 87 -4.36 -22.08 -13.71
N SER A 88 -3.67 -22.53 -12.68
CA SER A 88 -3.95 -23.81 -11.99
C SER A 88 -5.34 -23.87 -11.37
N VAL A 89 -5.92 -22.75 -10.96
CA VAL A 89 -7.26 -22.66 -10.38
C VAL A 89 -8.34 -22.26 -11.42
N GLY A 90 -7.98 -22.22 -12.70
CA GLY A 90 -8.89 -21.92 -13.79
C GLY A 90 -9.33 -20.46 -13.88
N ASN A 91 -8.63 -19.57 -13.21
CA ASN A 91 -8.89 -18.14 -13.22
C ASN A 91 -8.01 -17.46 -14.28
N TRP A 92 -8.44 -17.54 -15.52
CA TRP A 92 -7.73 -17.01 -16.68
C TRP A 92 -7.86 -15.47 -16.70
N GLY A 93 -6.87 -14.79 -16.18
CA GLY A 93 -6.65 -13.40 -16.54
C GLY A 93 -5.51 -13.36 -17.53
N GLU A 94 -5.60 -12.51 -18.52
CA GLU A 94 -4.44 -12.22 -19.35
C GLU A 94 -3.31 -11.79 -18.45
N GLN A 95 -2.16 -12.38 -18.72
CA GLN A 95 -0.96 -12.10 -18.00
C GLN A 95 0.12 -11.74 -18.98
N ALA A 96 0.63 -10.58 -18.81
CA ALA A 96 1.83 -10.19 -19.47
C ALA A 96 2.85 -9.76 -18.41
N ASP A 97 4.08 -10.18 -18.61
CA ASP A 97 5.20 -9.43 -18.05
C ASP A 97 5.06 -7.99 -18.52
N MET A 98 5.09 -7.06 -17.59
CA MET A 98 5.02 -5.66 -17.93
C MET A 98 6.30 -5.27 -18.66
N ASP A 99 6.20 -5.00 -19.95
CA ASP A 99 7.26 -4.31 -20.67
C ASP A 99 6.99 -2.80 -20.67
N ASP A 100 6.98 -2.22 -19.46
CA ASP A 100 6.90 -0.78 -19.28
C ASP A 100 7.97 -0.05 -20.09
N ILE A 101 9.17 -0.63 -20.16
CA ILE A 101 10.31 -0.05 -20.87
C ILE A 101 9.97 0.10 -22.36
N ALA A 102 9.41 -0.93 -22.99
CA ALA A 102 9.02 -0.87 -24.40
C ALA A 102 7.90 0.15 -24.63
N CYS A 103 6.94 0.25 -23.70
CA CYS A 103 5.88 1.25 -23.75
C CYS A 103 6.43 2.68 -23.66
N PHE A 104 7.29 2.98 -22.70
CA PHE A 104 7.91 4.29 -22.57
C PHE A 104 8.82 4.63 -23.75
N GLN A 105 9.59 3.67 -24.26
CA GLN A 105 10.40 3.86 -25.47
C GLN A 105 9.54 4.17 -26.69
N THR A 106 8.39 3.50 -26.82
CA THR A 106 7.45 3.76 -27.91
C THR A 106 6.86 5.17 -27.80
N ALA A 107 6.44 5.58 -26.61
CA ALA A 107 5.95 6.95 -26.38
C ALA A 107 7.02 8.00 -26.70
N GLY A 108 8.26 7.81 -26.24
CA GLY A 108 9.39 8.68 -26.55
C GLY A 108 9.65 8.79 -28.05
N ARG A 109 9.64 7.65 -28.77
CA ARG A 109 9.84 7.62 -30.23
C ARG A 109 8.73 8.40 -30.97
N VAL A 110 7.48 8.22 -30.61
CA VAL A 110 6.36 8.97 -31.21
C VAL A 110 6.48 10.46 -30.97
N LEU A 111 6.91 10.88 -29.79
CA LEU A 111 7.16 12.30 -29.50
C LEU A 111 8.31 12.85 -30.33
N ASN A 112 9.40 12.08 -30.50
CA ASN A 112 10.52 12.45 -31.36
C ASN A 112 10.09 12.66 -32.81
N GLU A 113 9.26 11.77 -33.34
CA GLU A 113 8.71 11.90 -34.70
C GLU A 113 7.82 13.16 -34.86
N ARG A 114 7.11 13.57 -33.81
CA ARG A 114 6.18 14.71 -33.85
C ARG A 114 6.85 16.07 -33.60
N TYR A 115 7.77 16.11 -32.66
CA TYR A 115 8.28 17.35 -32.07
C TYR A 115 9.78 17.55 -32.18
N GLY A 116 10.48 16.57 -32.71
CA GLY A 116 11.93 16.57 -32.83
C GLY A 116 12.63 15.62 -31.87
N ASP A 117 13.80 15.17 -32.27
CA ASP A 117 14.59 14.16 -31.56
C ASP A 117 15.26 14.78 -30.32
N THR A 118 14.67 14.50 -29.17
CA THR A 118 15.19 14.91 -27.87
C THR A 118 14.67 14.00 -26.76
N ASP A 119 15.24 14.11 -25.57
CA ASP A 119 14.79 13.37 -24.37
C ASP A 119 13.56 14.06 -23.75
N TRP A 120 12.37 13.73 -24.22
CA TRP A 120 11.10 14.24 -23.67
C TRP A 120 10.80 13.73 -22.28
N LEU A 121 11.28 12.51 -21.95
CA LEU A 121 11.11 11.83 -20.68
C LEU A 121 12.47 11.58 -20.03
N LYS A 122 12.60 11.95 -18.76
CA LYS A 122 13.71 11.57 -17.89
C LYS A 122 13.40 10.22 -17.23
N VAL A 123 14.44 9.55 -16.76
CA VAL A 123 14.30 8.30 -15.97
C VAL A 123 13.36 8.53 -14.77
N GLY A 124 12.52 7.56 -14.48
CA GLY A 124 11.61 7.64 -13.33
C GLY A 124 10.27 8.30 -13.61
N ARG A 125 9.86 8.38 -14.87
CA ARG A 125 8.55 8.91 -15.30
C ARG A 125 8.40 10.42 -15.09
N TYR A 126 9.49 11.17 -15.22
CA TYR A 126 9.49 12.64 -15.17
C TYR A 126 9.55 13.24 -16.58
N LEU A 127 8.84 14.33 -16.78
CA LEU A 127 8.97 15.15 -18.00
C LEU A 127 10.28 15.91 -18.01
N ASN A 128 10.80 16.16 -19.21
CA ASN A 128 11.93 17.05 -19.40
C ASN A 128 11.45 18.47 -19.70
N ASP A 129 11.19 19.23 -18.65
CA ASP A 129 10.64 20.57 -18.76
C ASP A 129 11.52 21.50 -19.59
N GLU A 130 12.85 21.37 -19.53
CA GLU A 130 13.78 22.18 -20.31
C GLU A 130 13.57 21.97 -21.82
N MET A 131 13.38 20.73 -22.24
CA MET A 131 13.15 20.40 -23.66
C MET A 131 11.76 20.83 -24.11
N ILE A 132 10.75 20.67 -23.26
CA ILE A 132 9.38 21.11 -23.53
C ILE A 132 9.32 22.61 -23.71
N GLU A 133 9.98 23.38 -22.84
CA GLU A 133 10.06 24.83 -22.93
C GLU A 133 10.83 25.28 -24.17
N ALA A 134 11.98 24.68 -24.44
CA ALA A 134 12.79 24.98 -25.62
C ALA A 134 12.04 24.71 -26.94
N ALA A 135 11.17 23.71 -26.97
CA ALA A 135 10.33 23.41 -28.12
C ALA A 135 9.10 24.33 -28.25
N GLY A 136 8.83 25.18 -27.25
CA GLY A 136 7.66 26.05 -27.22
C GLY A 136 6.33 25.30 -27.14
N ILE A 137 6.33 24.08 -26.58
CA ILE A 137 5.16 23.23 -26.44
C ILE A 137 4.61 23.38 -25.02
N GLY A 138 3.29 23.45 -24.87
CA GLY A 138 2.67 23.47 -23.55
C GLY A 138 2.87 22.14 -22.82
N ARG A 139 3.34 22.18 -21.54
CA ARG A 139 3.56 21.00 -20.71
C ARG A 139 2.34 20.06 -20.69
N SER A 140 1.13 20.57 -20.44
CA SER A 140 -0.10 19.79 -20.39
C SER A 140 -0.40 19.07 -21.71
N LYS A 141 0.05 19.60 -22.85
CA LYS A 141 -0.12 18.95 -24.15
C LYS A 141 0.76 17.71 -24.25
N ILE A 142 2.05 17.82 -23.87
CA ILE A 142 2.98 16.67 -23.86
C ILE A 142 2.53 15.64 -22.84
N GLU A 143 2.12 16.07 -21.65
CA GLU A 143 1.58 15.22 -20.59
C GLU A 143 0.39 14.38 -21.10
N GLY A 144 -0.60 15.01 -21.73
CA GLY A 144 -1.75 14.32 -22.28
C GLY A 144 -1.42 13.38 -23.45
N GLU A 145 -0.46 13.73 -24.30
CA GLU A 145 -0.02 12.85 -25.40
C GLU A 145 0.71 11.61 -24.87
N ILE A 146 1.58 11.76 -23.88
CA ILE A 146 2.26 10.63 -23.23
C ILE A 146 1.24 9.72 -22.54
N ALA A 147 0.32 10.29 -21.77
CA ALA A 147 -0.72 9.51 -21.12
C ALA A 147 -1.55 8.70 -22.12
N ALA A 148 -1.96 9.34 -23.24
CA ALA A 148 -2.70 8.66 -24.30
C ALA A 148 -1.90 7.54 -24.99
N LEU A 149 -0.58 7.72 -25.18
CA LEU A 149 0.29 6.71 -25.75
C LEU A 149 0.49 5.53 -24.79
N LEU A 150 0.76 5.79 -23.51
CA LEU A 150 0.96 4.74 -22.51
C LEU A 150 -0.31 3.94 -22.26
N THR A 151 -1.48 4.55 -22.33
CA THR A 151 -2.77 3.84 -22.20
C THR A 151 -3.05 2.88 -23.39
N THR A 152 -2.28 2.94 -24.48
CA THR A 152 -2.36 1.94 -25.56
C THR A 152 -1.62 0.63 -25.24
N CYS A 153 -0.90 0.57 -24.13
CA CYS A 153 -0.19 -0.63 -23.70
C CYS A 153 -1.16 -1.55 -22.94
N ASP A 154 -1.18 -2.83 -23.27
CA ASP A 154 -2.11 -3.82 -22.70
C ASP A 154 -2.00 -3.94 -21.18
N SER A 155 -0.80 -3.66 -20.63
CA SER A 155 -0.54 -3.66 -19.19
C SER A 155 -1.08 -2.44 -18.45
N VAL A 156 -1.46 -1.36 -19.15
CA VAL A 156 -1.81 -0.07 -18.54
C VAL A 156 -3.32 0.17 -18.64
N GLU A 157 -4.00 0.14 -17.51
CA GLU A 157 -5.43 0.47 -17.41
C GLU A 157 -5.67 1.98 -17.46
N HIS A 158 -4.84 2.76 -16.74
CA HIS A 158 -4.94 4.21 -16.68
C HIS A 158 -3.59 4.86 -16.39
N VAL A 159 -3.41 6.09 -16.84
CA VAL A 159 -2.25 6.93 -16.54
C VAL A 159 -2.72 8.17 -15.79
N TRP A 160 -2.46 8.22 -14.50
CA TRP A 160 -2.75 9.37 -13.67
C TRP A 160 -1.66 10.42 -13.86
N THR A 161 -2.00 11.50 -14.53
CA THR A 161 -1.07 12.59 -14.77
C THR A 161 -0.96 13.51 -13.55
N ARG A 162 0.19 14.22 -13.45
CA ARG A 162 0.37 15.27 -12.45
C ARG A 162 -0.77 16.29 -12.47
N GLY A 163 -1.19 16.72 -13.68
CA GLY A 163 -2.27 17.67 -13.84
C GLY A 163 -3.60 17.18 -13.27
N GLU A 164 -3.96 15.90 -13.51
CA GLU A 164 -5.18 15.29 -12.98
C GLU A 164 -5.12 15.16 -11.46
N LEU A 165 -3.99 14.70 -10.91
CA LEU A 165 -3.84 14.52 -9.47
C LEU A 165 -3.86 15.86 -8.72
N LEU A 166 -3.22 16.90 -9.24
CA LEU A 166 -3.29 18.24 -8.66
C LEU A 166 -4.68 18.90 -8.74
N ALA A 167 -5.51 18.49 -9.69
CA ALA A 167 -6.90 18.95 -9.83
C ALA A 167 -7.89 18.11 -9.01
N THR A 168 -7.42 17.05 -8.34
CA THR A 168 -8.27 16.19 -7.51
C THR A 168 -8.46 16.83 -6.14
N GLU A 169 -9.72 16.95 -5.71
CA GLU A 169 -10.04 17.46 -4.39
C GLU A 169 -9.86 16.36 -3.32
N PRO A 170 -9.28 16.70 -2.17
CA PRO A 170 -9.17 15.75 -1.08
C PRO A 170 -10.56 15.35 -0.57
N THR A 171 -10.75 14.06 -0.31
CA THR A 171 -12.00 13.52 0.22
C THR A 171 -11.71 12.88 1.58
N SER A 172 -12.57 13.11 2.57
CA SER A 172 -12.44 12.43 3.85
C SER A 172 -12.59 10.91 3.71
N ALA A 173 -12.00 10.14 4.62
CA ALA A 173 -12.08 8.68 4.59
C ALA A 173 -13.55 8.16 4.50
N ALA A 174 -14.47 8.83 5.18
CA ALA A 174 -15.89 8.47 5.18
C ALA A 174 -16.62 8.75 3.85
N GLU A 175 -16.10 9.67 3.04
CA GLU A 175 -16.68 10.09 1.76
C GLU A 175 -15.99 9.51 0.55
N GLN A 176 -14.92 8.72 0.76
CA GLN A 176 -14.19 8.10 -0.35
C GLN A 176 -15.09 7.18 -1.17
N PRO A 177 -15.05 7.29 -2.51
CA PRO A 177 -15.73 6.34 -3.38
C PRO A 177 -15.33 4.91 -3.06
N ALA A 178 -16.28 3.98 -3.09
CA ALA A 178 -16.03 2.57 -2.78
C ALA A 178 -15.40 1.80 -3.94
N GLU A 179 -15.61 2.25 -5.19
CA GLU A 179 -15.18 1.56 -6.40
C GLU A 179 -15.18 2.50 -7.62
N GLY A 180 -14.68 2.02 -8.74
CA GLY A 180 -14.65 2.72 -10.01
C GLY A 180 -13.50 3.73 -10.13
N GLU A 181 -13.52 4.52 -11.22
CA GLU A 181 -12.44 5.47 -11.52
C GLU A 181 -12.21 6.49 -10.41
N ALA A 182 -13.28 7.01 -9.81
CA ALA A 182 -13.17 7.98 -8.72
C ALA A 182 -12.47 7.38 -7.47
N TYR A 183 -12.67 6.09 -7.20
CA TYR A 183 -11.96 5.37 -6.14
C TYR A 183 -10.46 5.29 -6.44
N PHE A 184 -10.07 4.86 -7.63
CA PHE A 184 -8.67 4.76 -8.01
C PHE A 184 -8.00 6.13 -8.02
N ARG A 185 -8.66 7.15 -8.57
CA ARG A 185 -8.18 8.53 -8.56
C ARG A 185 -7.83 8.99 -7.14
N GLN A 186 -8.70 8.70 -6.17
CA GLN A 186 -8.46 9.07 -4.77
C GLN A 186 -7.27 8.32 -4.17
N LEU A 187 -7.08 7.03 -4.47
CA LEU A 187 -5.92 6.27 -4.00
C LEU A 187 -4.61 6.86 -4.54
N PHE A 188 -4.56 7.14 -5.85
CA PHE A 188 -3.39 7.76 -6.46
C PHE A 188 -3.15 9.18 -5.95
N PHE A 189 -4.21 9.97 -5.73
CA PHE A 189 -4.12 11.29 -5.11
C PHE A 189 -3.54 11.22 -3.71
N ASN A 190 -4.02 10.31 -2.85
CA ASN A 190 -3.53 10.14 -1.49
C ASN A 190 -2.04 9.74 -1.43
N SER A 191 -1.54 9.08 -2.47
CA SER A 191 -0.14 8.67 -2.59
C SER A 191 0.74 9.72 -3.29
N TYR A 192 0.15 10.82 -3.78
CA TYR A 192 0.83 11.82 -4.59
C TYR A 192 1.39 12.97 -3.75
N HIS A 193 2.64 13.33 -3.99
CA HIS A 193 3.28 14.51 -3.42
C HIS A 193 3.85 15.40 -4.53
N SER A 194 3.40 16.65 -4.60
CA SER A 194 3.67 17.58 -5.70
C SER A 194 5.15 17.85 -6.01
N GLU A 195 6.05 17.68 -5.03
CA GLU A 195 7.49 17.95 -5.17
C GLU A 195 8.33 16.67 -5.32
N ARG A 196 7.76 15.48 -5.05
CA ARG A 196 8.51 14.22 -4.99
C ARG A 196 7.99 13.14 -5.90
N SER A 197 6.69 13.16 -6.22
CA SER A 197 6.09 12.17 -7.09
C SER A 197 6.43 12.44 -8.56
N PRO A 198 6.53 11.39 -9.39
CA PRO A 198 6.74 11.53 -10.82
C PRO A 198 5.55 12.23 -11.51
N ASP A 199 5.73 12.64 -12.75
CA ASP A 199 4.68 13.29 -13.53
C ASP A 199 3.58 12.34 -14.00
N PHE A 200 3.85 11.04 -13.97
CA PHE A 200 2.91 9.97 -14.32
C PHE A 200 2.92 8.87 -13.29
N SER A 201 1.75 8.50 -12.81
CA SER A 201 1.53 7.30 -12.02
C SER A 201 0.72 6.30 -12.85
N LEU A 202 1.25 5.09 -13.04
CA LEU A 202 0.59 4.07 -13.85
C LEU A 202 -0.33 3.22 -12.97
N GLN A 203 -1.58 3.13 -13.37
CA GLN A 203 -2.48 2.09 -12.90
C GLN A 203 -2.39 0.94 -13.88
N TYR A 204 -1.80 -0.15 -13.45
CA TYR A 204 -1.75 -1.34 -14.28
C TYR A 204 -3.11 -2.04 -14.34
N ALA A 205 -3.36 -2.78 -15.39
CA ALA A 205 -4.52 -3.66 -15.47
C ALA A 205 -4.45 -4.73 -14.36
N PRO A 206 -5.62 -5.22 -13.89
CA PRO A 206 -5.65 -6.21 -12.81
C PRO A 206 -4.77 -7.42 -13.10
N TYR A 207 -3.96 -7.81 -12.10
CA TYR A 207 -3.09 -8.97 -12.15
C TYR A 207 -1.88 -8.88 -13.08
N TYR A 208 -1.59 -7.72 -13.65
CA TYR A 208 -0.30 -7.49 -14.28
C TYR A 208 0.78 -7.36 -13.20
N LEU A 209 1.93 -7.99 -13.44
CA LEU A 209 3.03 -8.04 -12.51
C LEU A 209 4.30 -7.46 -13.12
N ASP A 210 4.98 -6.61 -12.35
CA ASP A 210 6.39 -6.30 -12.56
C ASP A 210 7.24 -7.24 -11.70
N SER A 211 7.41 -8.48 -12.15
CA SER A 211 8.16 -9.51 -11.43
C SER A 211 9.47 -9.89 -12.10
N MET A 212 9.85 -9.22 -13.18
CA MET A 212 10.98 -9.63 -14.02
C MET A 212 10.98 -11.15 -14.33
N GLY A 213 9.78 -11.71 -14.49
CA GLY A 213 9.56 -13.12 -14.85
C GLY A 213 9.67 -14.13 -13.71
N ARG A 214 9.73 -13.69 -12.45
CA ARG A 214 9.80 -14.59 -11.27
C ARG A 214 9.01 -14.04 -10.11
N GLY A 215 8.35 -14.98 -9.37
CA GLY A 215 7.68 -14.68 -8.12
C GLY A 215 6.49 -13.74 -8.24
N SER A 216 6.37 -12.80 -7.32
CA SER A 216 5.26 -11.87 -7.24
C SER A 216 5.71 -10.48 -6.82
N SER A 217 4.78 -9.52 -6.89
CA SER A 217 4.97 -8.14 -6.49
C SER A 217 3.68 -7.57 -5.91
N HIS A 218 3.71 -6.30 -5.53
CA HIS A 218 2.60 -5.56 -4.94
C HIS A 218 2.67 -4.07 -5.36
N GLY A 219 1.77 -3.23 -4.81
CA GLY A 219 1.72 -1.80 -5.10
C GLY A 219 0.64 -1.42 -6.10
N THR A 220 -0.31 -2.33 -6.36
CA THR A 220 -1.47 -2.05 -7.20
C THR A 220 -2.65 -1.53 -6.34
N PRO A 221 -3.61 -0.81 -6.94
CA PRO A 221 -4.76 -0.29 -6.20
C PRO A 221 -5.88 -1.33 -5.98
N TYR A 222 -5.64 -2.59 -6.32
CA TYR A 222 -6.66 -3.64 -6.28
C TYR A 222 -6.74 -4.34 -4.93
N LYS A 223 -7.88 -4.99 -4.68
CA LYS A 223 -8.20 -5.62 -3.39
C LYS A 223 -7.18 -6.65 -2.91
N TYR A 224 -6.54 -7.37 -3.82
CA TYR A 224 -5.50 -8.34 -3.46
C TYR A 224 -4.24 -7.71 -2.87
N ASP A 225 -4.01 -6.40 -3.11
CA ASP A 225 -2.93 -5.61 -2.53
C ASP A 225 -3.41 -4.72 -1.38
N THR A 226 -4.63 -4.16 -1.49
CA THR A 226 -5.12 -3.14 -0.57
C THR A 226 -5.91 -3.69 0.62
N TRP A 227 -6.38 -4.95 0.56
CA TRP A 227 -7.09 -5.58 1.66
C TRP A 227 -6.12 -6.31 2.59
N VAL A 228 -5.89 -5.71 3.72
CA VAL A 228 -4.99 -6.21 4.76
C VAL A 228 -5.75 -6.41 6.07
N PRO A 229 -5.28 -7.26 6.99
CA PRO A 229 -5.89 -7.41 8.29
C PRO A 229 -5.81 -6.09 9.09
N PHE A 230 -6.83 -5.82 9.89
CA PHE A 230 -6.83 -4.76 10.89
C PHE A 230 -7.36 -5.37 12.19
N ILE A 231 -6.46 -5.76 13.07
CA ILE A 231 -6.79 -6.44 14.33
C ILE A 231 -6.33 -5.56 15.47
N VAL A 232 -7.22 -5.32 16.44
CA VAL A 232 -6.90 -4.65 17.71
C VAL A 232 -7.39 -5.53 18.85
N ILE A 233 -6.52 -5.81 19.80
CA ILE A 233 -6.83 -6.50 21.05
C ILE A 233 -6.48 -5.54 22.18
N ALA A 234 -7.47 -5.20 22.99
CA ALA A 234 -7.29 -4.25 24.10
C ALA A 234 -8.10 -4.70 25.32
N PRO A 235 -7.62 -4.40 26.53
CA PRO A 235 -8.35 -4.67 27.77
C PRO A 235 -9.74 -4.02 27.75
N GLY A 236 -10.77 -4.74 28.17
CA GLY A 236 -12.14 -4.26 28.19
C GLY A 236 -12.89 -4.26 26.86
N PHE A 237 -12.28 -4.72 25.76
CA PHE A 237 -12.93 -4.89 24.47
C PHE A 237 -13.39 -6.33 24.27
N GLY A 238 -14.65 -6.51 23.89
CA GLY A 238 -15.20 -7.82 23.55
C GLY A 238 -14.76 -8.29 22.15
N SER A 239 -14.80 -9.61 21.90
CA SER A 239 -14.53 -10.14 20.56
C SER A 239 -15.68 -9.81 19.61
N GLN A 240 -15.35 -9.17 18.50
CA GLN A 240 -16.28 -8.85 17.44
C GLN A 240 -15.59 -8.82 16.08
N GLN A 241 -16.37 -8.93 15.04
CA GLN A 241 -15.90 -8.73 13.66
C GLN A 241 -16.65 -7.54 13.06
N ILE A 242 -15.91 -6.55 12.58
CA ILE A 242 -16.43 -5.38 11.89
C ILE A 242 -16.33 -5.67 10.39
N SER A 243 -17.45 -5.56 9.67
CA SER A 243 -17.54 -5.79 8.22
C SER A 243 -17.40 -4.49 7.42
N ASP A 244 -17.49 -3.35 8.08
CA ASP A 244 -17.35 -2.05 7.46
C ASP A 244 -15.89 -1.84 7.01
N ARG A 245 -15.75 -1.13 5.91
CA ARG A 245 -14.42 -0.77 5.42
C ARG A 245 -13.75 0.22 6.38
N VAL A 246 -12.53 -0.11 6.77
CA VAL A 246 -11.65 0.76 7.55
C VAL A 246 -10.35 0.99 6.79
N HIS A 247 -9.58 1.99 7.17
CA HIS A 247 -8.30 2.31 6.56
C HIS A 247 -7.16 2.00 7.53
N THR A 248 -6.01 1.59 7.02
CA THR A 248 -4.83 1.38 7.87
C THR A 248 -4.40 2.65 8.61
N ALA A 249 -4.67 3.82 8.05
CA ALA A 249 -4.47 5.11 8.70
C ALA A 249 -5.28 5.27 10.00
N ASP A 250 -6.42 4.58 10.13
CA ASP A 250 -7.28 4.64 11.32
C ASP A 250 -6.62 3.98 12.55
N MET A 251 -5.60 3.13 12.33
CA MET A 251 -4.91 2.43 13.41
C MET A 251 -4.25 3.40 14.39
N ALA A 252 -3.57 4.42 13.91
CA ALA A 252 -2.87 5.37 14.76
C ALA A 252 -3.84 6.16 15.64
N ALA A 253 -4.95 6.65 15.08
CA ALA A 253 -5.98 7.37 15.81
C ALA A 253 -6.67 6.47 16.84
N THR A 254 -6.98 5.23 16.46
CA THR A 254 -7.63 4.23 17.32
C THR A 254 -6.74 3.83 18.50
N LEU A 255 -5.46 3.54 18.25
CA LEU A 255 -4.52 3.19 19.32
C LEU A 255 -4.30 4.36 20.28
N ALA A 256 -4.08 5.57 19.77
CA ALA A 256 -3.92 6.76 20.61
C ALA A 256 -5.13 6.97 21.52
N SER A 257 -6.35 6.82 20.99
CA SER A 257 -7.59 6.91 21.79
C SER A 257 -7.67 5.84 22.89
N ILE A 258 -7.35 4.58 22.57
CA ILE A 258 -7.36 3.48 23.54
C ILE A 258 -6.30 3.71 24.63
N MET A 259 -5.14 4.23 24.29
CA MET A 259 -4.03 4.52 25.21
C MET A 259 -4.20 5.83 25.97
N GLY A 260 -5.25 6.62 25.69
CA GLY A 260 -5.47 7.92 26.34
C GLY A 260 -4.47 9.00 25.90
N ILE A 261 -3.87 8.87 24.72
CA ILE A 261 -2.93 9.82 24.13
C ILE A 261 -3.74 10.84 23.30
N GLU A 262 -3.44 12.12 23.48
CA GLU A 262 -4.06 13.18 22.67
C GLU A 262 -3.64 13.05 21.21
N THR A 263 -4.63 12.93 20.32
CA THR A 263 -4.39 12.82 18.90
C THR A 263 -4.25 14.20 18.24
N PRO A 264 -3.29 14.38 17.32
CA PRO A 264 -3.21 15.57 16.48
C PRO A 264 -4.49 15.76 15.66
N THR A 265 -4.91 17.01 15.47
CA THR A 265 -6.13 17.35 14.73
C THR A 265 -6.01 17.17 13.20
N ASN A 266 -4.84 16.92 12.70
CA ASN A 266 -4.52 16.75 11.28
C ASN A 266 -4.20 15.30 10.88
N LEU A 267 -4.72 14.32 11.60
CA LEU A 267 -4.63 12.92 11.19
C LEU A 267 -5.60 12.62 10.05
N ASP A 268 -5.15 11.83 9.09
CA ASP A 268 -5.99 11.33 7.99
C ASP A 268 -6.93 10.20 8.44
N GLY A 269 -6.54 9.45 9.48
CA GLY A 269 -7.32 8.35 10.03
C GLY A 269 -8.33 8.80 11.10
N VAL A 270 -9.35 7.98 11.32
CA VAL A 270 -10.39 8.18 12.30
C VAL A 270 -10.27 7.21 13.48
N ASP A 271 -10.70 7.63 14.66
CA ASP A 271 -10.78 6.77 15.83
C ASP A 271 -11.96 5.79 15.72
N LEU A 272 -11.66 4.50 15.72
CA LEU A 272 -12.63 3.41 15.65
C LEU A 272 -12.98 2.82 17.04
N SER A 273 -12.35 3.29 18.11
CA SER A 273 -12.52 2.72 19.46
C SER A 273 -13.95 2.87 20.01
N ALA A 274 -14.71 3.84 19.50
CA ALA A 274 -16.10 4.11 19.88
C ALA A 274 -17.12 3.66 18.82
N SER A 275 -16.71 2.91 17.77
CA SER A 275 -17.63 2.47 16.72
C SER A 275 -18.77 1.60 17.28
N PRO A 276 -20.01 1.70 16.71
CA PRO A 276 -21.15 0.89 17.14
C PRO A 276 -20.84 -0.60 16.94
N GLY A 277 -20.52 -1.28 17.97
CA GLY A 277 -20.00 -2.65 17.98
C GLY A 277 -18.82 -2.83 18.92
N THR A 278 -18.07 -1.81 19.26
CA THR A 278 -17.08 -1.81 20.34
C THR A 278 -17.81 -1.61 21.68
N MET A 279 -18.46 -2.66 22.17
CA MET A 279 -18.94 -2.62 23.55
C MET A 279 -17.76 -2.82 24.49
N ARG A 280 -17.44 -1.78 25.27
CA ARG A 280 -16.64 -1.95 26.49
C ARG A 280 -17.47 -2.80 27.46
N SER A 281 -16.98 -3.96 27.80
CA SER A 281 -17.57 -4.84 28.81
C SER A 281 -17.24 -4.35 30.21
#